data_0476a421e15099cd0d3c81d3812d4384
#
_entry.id   0476a421e15099cd0d3c81d3812d4384
#
_cell.length_a   1.000
_cell.length_b   1.000
_cell.length_c   1.000
_cell.angle_alpha   90.00
_cell.angle_beta   90.00
_cell.angle_gamma   90.00
#
_symmetry.space_group_name_H-M   'P 1'
#
loop_
_entity.id
_entity.type
_entity.pdbx_description
1 polymer ?
#
loop_
_entity_poly.entity_id
_entity_poly.type
_entity_poly.pdbx_seq_one_letter_code
_entity_poly.pdbx_strand_id
1 'polypeptide(L)'
;KAPVFGDLLKKVAVAKFSRTLSTMMSSGVPILEGLSIVSKTSGNVVIEDALMKTRQSISEGQSIAEPLTKTGIFPAMVVQMISVGEATGALDAMLAKIANFYDDEVDVAVDSLTALLEPVMMVFLGGVVGGMIVAMYLPIFKLASVVG
;
A
#
# COMPACT_ATOMS: atom_id res chain seq x y z
N LYS A 1 6.73 9.04 4.68
CA LYS A 1 7.30 9.42 5.93
C LYS A 1 6.41 9.23 7.11
N ALA A 2 5.11 9.39 6.96
CA ALA A 2 4.20 9.05 8.04
C ALA A 2 4.06 7.54 8.12
N PRO A 3 3.99 6.95 9.34
CA PRO A 3 3.73 5.52 9.47
C PRO A 3 2.48 5.06 8.73
N VAL A 4 1.49 5.94 8.62
CA VAL A 4 0.24 5.67 7.90
C VAL A 4 0.50 5.44 6.41
N PHE A 5 1.37 6.27 5.81
CA PHE A 5 1.71 6.15 4.39
C PHE A 5 2.49 4.87 4.10
N GLY A 6 3.47 4.54 4.97
CA GLY A 6 4.24 3.31 4.82
C GLY A 6 3.36 2.08 4.93
N ASP A 7 2.42 2.09 5.87
CA ASP A 7 1.46 1.02 6.07
C ASP A 7 0.56 0.86 4.85
N LEU A 8 0.05 1.97 4.32
CA LEU A 8 -0.79 1.97 3.13
C LEU A 8 -0.04 1.39 1.94
N LEU A 9 1.21 1.80 1.74
CA LEU A 9 2.03 1.29 0.63
C LEU A 9 2.25 -0.22 0.73
N LYS A 10 2.48 -0.73 1.94
CA LYS A 10 2.60 -2.18 2.16
C LYS A 10 1.31 -2.91 1.83
N LYS A 11 0.17 -2.36 2.24
CA LYS A 11 -1.14 -2.96 1.96
C LYS A 11 -1.41 -2.99 0.46
N VAL A 12 -1.11 -1.91 -0.24
CA VAL A 12 -1.25 -1.83 -1.70
C VAL A 12 -0.36 -2.87 -2.37
N ALA A 13 0.89 -3.00 -1.91
CA ALA A 13 1.83 -3.97 -2.49
C ALA A 13 1.36 -5.40 -2.28
N VAL A 14 0.86 -5.73 -1.08
CA VAL A 14 0.34 -7.06 -0.78
C VAL A 14 -0.90 -7.37 -1.61
N ALA A 15 -1.82 -6.40 -1.73
CA ALA A 15 -3.03 -6.56 -2.52
C ALA A 15 -2.69 -6.81 -4.00
N LYS A 16 -1.79 -6.01 -4.54
CA LYS A 16 -1.37 -6.13 -5.94
C LYS A 16 -0.67 -7.46 -6.20
N PHE A 17 0.26 -7.83 -5.32
CA PHE A 17 0.96 -9.11 -5.39
C PHE A 17 -0.03 -10.27 -5.41
N SER A 18 -0.94 -10.30 -4.43
CA SER A 18 -1.89 -11.39 -4.26
C SER A 18 -2.87 -11.47 -5.43
N ARG A 19 -3.39 -10.33 -5.88
CA ARG A 19 -4.33 -10.27 -7.00
C ARG A 19 -3.69 -10.76 -8.29
N THR A 20 -2.52 -10.25 -8.60
CA THR A 20 -1.81 -10.58 -9.85
C THR A 20 -1.42 -12.05 -9.86
N LEU A 21 -0.84 -12.53 -8.77
CA LEU A 21 -0.40 -13.92 -8.68
C LEU A 21 -1.60 -14.87 -8.72
N SER A 22 -2.69 -14.54 -8.01
CA SER A 22 -3.92 -15.33 -8.03
C SER A 22 -4.47 -15.45 -9.45
N THR A 23 -4.55 -14.34 -10.16
CA THR A 23 -5.07 -14.31 -11.53
C THR A 23 -4.22 -15.17 -12.46
N MET A 24 -2.90 -15.04 -12.35
CA MET A 24 -1.98 -15.79 -13.19
C MET A 24 -2.07 -17.31 -12.91
N MET A 25 -2.12 -17.70 -11.64
CA MET A 25 -2.23 -19.09 -11.27
C MET A 25 -3.56 -19.69 -11.73
N SER A 26 -4.66 -18.93 -11.62
CA SER A 26 -5.97 -19.36 -12.12
C SER A 26 -5.98 -19.54 -13.61
N SER A 27 -5.13 -18.82 -14.33
CA SER A 27 -4.99 -18.94 -15.79
C SER A 27 -4.02 -20.03 -16.21
N GLY A 28 -3.44 -20.76 -15.26
CA GLY A 28 -2.53 -21.86 -15.54
C GLY A 28 -1.06 -21.49 -15.63
N VAL A 29 -0.69 -20.25 -15.29
CA VAL A 29 0.71 -19.82 -15.28
C VAL A 29 1.43 -20.49 -14.10
N PRO A 30 2.60 -21.12 -14.33
CA PRO A 30 3.37 -21.72 -13.23
C PRO A 30 3.79 -20.66 -12.22
N ILE A 31 3.91 -21.07 -10.95
CA ILE A 31 4.21 -20.12 -9.86
C ILE A 31 5.54 -19.39 -10.06
N LEU A 32 6.56 -20.08 -10.56
CA LEU A 32 7.88 -19.47 -10.78
C LEU A 32 7.81 -18.35 -11.81
N GLU A 33 7.08 -18.60 -12.89
CA GLU A 33 6.88 -17.58 -13.92
C GLU A 33 6.02 -16.43 -13.40
N GLY A 34 4.97 -16.77 -12.66
CA GLY A 34 4.10 -15.77 -12.02
C GLY A 34 4.86 -14.85 -11.08
N LEU A 35 5.73 -15.41 -10.25
CA LEU A 35 6.56 -14.64 -9.34
C LEU A 35 7.51 -13.70 -10.09
N SER A 36 8.08 -14.18 -11.18
CA SER A 36 8.96 -13.33 -12.01
C SER A 36 8.22 -12.13 -12.57
N ILE A 37 7.00 -12.34 -13.09
CA ILE A 37 6.18 -11.28 -13.65
C ILE A 37 5.76 -10.29 -12.55
N VAL A 38 5.28 -10.80 -11.42
CA VAL A 38 4.83 -9.97 -10.30
C VAL A 38 5.99 -9.13 -9.76
N SER A 39 7.19 -9.70 -9.66
CA SER A 39 8.35 -8.97 -9.16
C SER A 39 8.66 -7.77 -10.06
N LYS A 40 8.60 -7.97 -11.37
CA LYS A 40 8.89 -6.90 -12.34
C LYS A 40 7.82 -5.82 -12.35
N THR A 41 6.57 -6.16 -12.06
CA THR A 41 5.46 -5.21 -12.08
C THR A 41 5.19 -4.56 -10.74
N SER A 42 5.94 -4.92 -9.69
CA SER A 42 5.72 -4.38 -8.35
C SER A 42 5.98 -2.88 -8.25
N GLY A 43 6.87 -2.36 -9.09
CA GLY A 43 7.24 -0.95 -9.06
C GLY A 43 8.11 -0.55 -7.87
N ASN A 44 8.63 -1.52 -7.12
CA ASN A 44 9.43 -1.29 -5.93
C ASN A 44 10.62 -2.26 -5.93
N VAL A 45 11.83 -1.71 -5.90
CA VAL A 45 13.05 -2.51 -5.98
C VAL A 45 13.18 -3.48 -4.81
N VAL A 46 12.78 -3.06 -3.61
CA VAL A 46 12.85 -3.90 -2.41
C VAL A 46 11.92 -5.11 -2.55
N ILE A 47 10.70 -4.87 -3.03
CA ILE A 47 9.73 -5.94 -3.25
C ILE A 47 10.19 -6.84 -4.38
N GLU A 48 10.70 -6.27 -5.46
CA GLU A 48 11.23 -7.03 -6.59
C GLU A 48 12.32 -7.99 -6.14
N ASP A 49 13.30 -7.49 -5.39
CA ASP A 49 14.39 -8.30 -4.84
C ASP A 49 13.85 -9.41 -3.93
N ALA A 50 12.92 -9.09 -3.06
CA ALA A 50 12.34 -10.04 -2.13
C ALA A 50 11.63 -11.18 -2.88
N LEU A 51 10.87 -10.82 -3.91
CA LEU A 51 10.13 -11.81 -4.70
C LEU A 51 11.05 -12.66 -5.56
N MET A 52 12.13 -12.08 -6.09
CA MET A 52 13.11 -12.85 -6.86
C MET A 52 13.85 -13.84 -5.97
N LYS A 53 14.17 -13.46 -4.72
CA LYS A 53 14.77 -14.37 -3.74
C LYS A 53 13.79 -15.49 -3.37
N THR A 54 12.52 -15.16 -3.23
CA THR A 54 11.46 -16.14 -2.99
C THR A 54 11.38 -17.13 -4.14
N ARG A 55 11.40 -16.63 -5.37
CA ARG A 55 11.39 -17.46 -6.57
C ARG A 55 12.57 -18.41 -6.58
N GLN A 56 13.76 -17.91 -6.24
CA GLN A 56 14.96 -18.73 -6.18
C GLN A 56 14.82 -19.87 -5.15
N SER A 57 14.30 -19.54 -3.97
CA SER A 57 14.10 -20.54 -2.90
C SER A 57 13.10 -21.61 -3.34
N ILE A 58 12.03 -21.23 -4.02
CA ILE A 58 11.03 -22.19 -4.52
C ILE A 58 11.65 -23.11 -5.57
N SER A 59 12.49 -22.55 -6.44
CA SER A 59 13.18 -23.36 -7.46
C SER A 59 14.13 -24.38 -6.84
N GLU A 60 14.57 -24.14 -5.61
CA GLU A 60 15.43 -25.06 -4.84
C GLU A 60 14.63 -26.03 -3.99
N GLY A 61 13.30 -26.05 -4.13
CA GLY A 61 12.44 -26.99 -3.44
C GLY A 61 11.87 -26.52 -2.11
N GLN A 62 12.08 -25.25 -1.74
CA GLN A 62 11.52 -24.72 -0.50
C GLN A 62 10.06 -24.31 -0.69
N SER A 63 9.33 -24.18 0.44
CA SER A 63 7.96 -23.72 0.41
C SER A 63 7.92 -22.22 0.08
N ILE A 64 6.75 -21.74 -0.32
CA ILE A 64 6.57 -20.32 -0.63
C ILE A 64 6.57 -19.49 0.64
N ALA A 65 5.93 -19.98 1.69
CA ALA A 65 5.71 -19.23 2.93
C ALA A 65 7.02 -18.87 3.63
N GLU A 66 7.97 -19.80 3.66
CA GLU A 66 9.23 -19.59 4.39
C GLU A 66 10.04 -18.42 3.84
N PRO A 67 10.33 -18.35 2.52
CA PRO A 67 11.05 -17.18 1.99
C PRO A 67 10.29 -15.88 2.16
N LEU A 68 8.96 -15.88 2.04
CA LEU A 68 8.15 -14.67 2.22
C LEU A 68 8.25 -14.17 3.66
N THR A 69 8.28 -15.07 4.63
CA THR A 69 8.48 -14.68 6.03
C THR A 69 9.80 -13.97 6.22
N LYS A 70 10.86 -14.44 5.58
CA LYS A 70 12.19 -13.87 5.70
C LYS A 70 12.31 -12.48 5.12
N THR A 71 11.45 -12.13 4.15
CA THR A 71 11.49 -10.80 3.55
C THR A 71 11.04 -9.70 4.50
N GLY A 72 10.21 -10.03 5.49
CA GLY A 72 9.67 -9.06 6.44
C GLY A 72 8.66 -8.09 5.85
N ILE A 73 8.30 -8.24 4.57
CA ILE A 73 7.36 -7.35 3.89
C ILE A 73 5.93 -7.80 4.11
N PHE A 74 5.72 -9.11 4.18
CA PHE A 74 4.38 -9.68 4.22
C PHE A 74 3.93 -9.92 5.66
N PRO A 75 2.70 -9.49 6.04
CA PRO A 75 2.18 -9.76 7.38
C PRO A 75 2.06 -11.25 7.66
N ALA A 76 2.10 -11.61 8.94
CA ALA A 76 2.02 -13.01 9.38
C ALA A 76 0.77 -13.70 8.86
N MET A 77 -0.37 -12.99 8.84
CA MET A 77 -1.63 -13.54 8.34
C MET A 77 -1.53 -13.96 6.88
N VAL A 78 -0.88 -13.12 6.06
CA VAL A 78 -0.69 -13.42 4.63
C VAL A 78 0.16 -14.68 4.45
N VAL A 79 1.26 -14.76 5.19
CA VAL A 79 2.17 -15.90 5.11
C VAL A 79 1.46 -17.18 5.56
N GLN A 80 0.65 -17.10 6.62
CA GLN A 80 -0.12 -18.25 7.10
C GLN A 80 -1.14 -18.72 6.07
N MET A 81 -1.85 -17.79 5.43
CA MET A 81 -2.83 -18.13 4.40
C MET A 81 -2.15 -18.77 3.19
N ILE A 82 -0.99 -18.27 2.80
CA ILE A 82 -0.20 -18.85 1.70
C ILE A 82 0.24 -20.25 2.08
N SER A 83 0.70 -20.46 3.32
CA SER A 83 1.10 -21.76 3.81
C SER A 83 -0.05 -22.77 3.73
N VAL A 84 -1.24 -22.37 4.17
CA VAL A 84 -2.43 -23.23 4.12
C VAL A 84 -2.79 -23.55 2.67
N GLY A 85 -2.77 -22.54 1.79
CA GLY A 85 -3.06 -22.73 0.38
C GLY A 85 -2.09 -23.68 -0.29
N GLU A 86 -0.82 -23.56 0.04
CA GLU A 86 0.23 -24.43 -0.48
C GLU A 86 0.03 -25.89 -0.03
N ALA A 87 -0.29 -26.08 1.25
CA ALA A 87 -0.51 -27.42 1.82
C ALA A 87 -1.76 -28.09 1.27
N THR A 88 -2.81 -27.33 0.97
CA THR A 88 -4.10 -27.87 0.51
C THR A 88 -4.25 -27.87 -1.01
N GLY A 89 -3.29 -27.28 -1.73
CA GLY A 89 -3.39 -27.15 -3.19
C GLY A 89 -4.33 -26.06 -3.66
N ALA A 90 -4.80 -25.20 -2.75
CA ALA A 90 -5.73 -24.11 -3.06
C ALA A 90 -5.06 -22.75 -2.96
N LEU A 91 -3.81 -22.64 -3.39
CA LEU A 91 -3.02 -21.42 -3.28
C LEU A 91 -3.67 -20.25 -4.03
N ASP A 92 -4.18 -20.50 -5.23
CA ASP A 92 -4.85 -19.49 -6.02
C ASP A 92 -6.07 -18.91 -5.30
N ALA A 93 -6.88 -19.78 -4.67
CA ALA A 93 -8.05 -19.36 -3.91
C ALA A 93 -7.65 -18.57 -2.67
N MET A 94 -6.59 -18.99 -1.98
CA MET A 94 -6.11 -18.27 -0.80
C MET A 94 -5.53 -16.91 -1.17
N LEU A 95 -4.81 -16.82 -2.28
CA LEU A 95 -4.30 -15.55 -2.79
C LEU A 95 -5.44 -14.61 -3.16
N ALA A 96 -6.51 -15.12 -3.75
CA ALA A 96 -7.69 -14.31 -4.07
C ALA A 96 -8.33 -13.75 -2.80
N LYS A 97 -8.42 -14.54 -1.74
CA LYS A 97 -8.94 -14.08 -0.44
C LYS A 97 -8.07 -13.00 0.16
N ILE A 98 -6.75 -13.16 0.11
CA ILE A 98 -5.81 -12.16 0.59
C ILE A 98 -5.98 -10.87 -0.20
N ALA A 99 -6.09 -10.95 -1.53
CA ALA A 99 -6.29 -9.79 -2.38
C ALA A 99 -7.56 -9.06 -2.04
N ASN A 100 -8.67 -9.77 -1.86
CA ASN A 100 -9.96 -9.16 -1.50
C ASN A 100 -9.87 -8.47 -0.14
N PHE A 101 -9.26 -9.11 0.84
CA PHE A 101 -9.11 -8.54 2.18
C PHE A 101 -8.29 -7.25 2.13
N TYR A 102 -7.15 -7.25 1.43
CA TYR A 102 -6.28 -6.08 1.37
C TYR A 102 -6.81 -5.00 0.46
N ASP A 103 -7.58 -5.34 -0.58
CA ASP A 103 -8.30 -4.34 -1.37
C ASP A 103 -9.26 -3.56 -0.48
N ASP A 104 -10.01 -4.26 0.39
CA ASP A 104 -10.91 -3.62 1.34
C ASP A 104 -10.14 -2.75 2.34
N GLU A 105 -9.00 -3.25 2.83
CA GLU A 105 -8.14 -2.50 3.76
C GLU A 105 -7.59 -1.24 3.12
N VAL A 106 -7.20 -1.31 1.86
CA VAL A 106 -6.73 -0.16 1.09
C VAL A 106 -7.85 0.86 0.94
N ASP A 107 -9.06 0.40 0.60
CA ASP A 107 -10.22 1.29 0.45
C ASP A 107 -10.52 2.02 1.76
N VAL A 108 -10.50 1.32 2.88
CA VAL A 108 -10.71 1.92 4.20
C VAL A 108 -9.61 2.95 4.51
N ALA A 109 -8.36 2.61 4.21
CA ALA A 109 -7.24 3.52 4.45
C ALA A 109 -7.33 4.78 3.59
N VAL A 110 -7.74 4.63 2.32
CA VAL A 110 -7.92 5.75 1.41
C VAL A 110 -9.07 6.63 1.89
N ASP A 111 -10.17 6.02 2.31
CA ASP A 111 -11.33 6.76 2.87
C ASP A 111 -10.91 7.55 4.11
N SER A 112 -10.10 6.96 4.98
CA SER A 112 -9.59 7.64 6.16
C SER A 112 -8.71 8.84 5.80
N LEU A 113 -7.85 8.69 4.79
CA LEU A 113 -7.02 9.79 4.30
C LEU A 113 -7.87 10.89 3.70
N THR A 114 -8.90 10.53 2.93
CA THR A 114 -9.82 11.49 2.34
C THR A 114 -10.57 12.25 3.42
N ALA A 115 -11.00 11.56 4.47
CA ALA A 115 -11.68 12.19 5.61
C ALA A 115 -10.76 13.17 6.33
N LEU A 116 -9.46 12.88 6.39
CA LEU A 116 -8.48 13.78 7.00
C LEU A 116 -8.18 14.99 6.11
N LEU A 117 -8.34 14.86 4.79
CA LEU A 117 -8.11 15.96 3.86
C LEU A 117 -9.09 17.10 4.07
N GLU A 118 -10.33 16.78 4.40
CA GLU A 118 -11.36 17.81 4.59
C GLU A 118 -10.97 18.81 5.68
N PRO A 119 -10.65 18.40 6.94
CA PRO A 119 -10.19 19.35 7.96
C PRO A 119 -8.91 20.09 7.57
N VAL A 120 -7.97 19.39 6.93
CA VAL A 120 -6.71 19.99 6.48
C VAL A 120 -6.98 21.07 5.45
N MET A 121 -7.86 20.82 4.49
CA MET A 121 -8.22 21.79 3.47
C MET A 121 -8.95 22.98 4.07
N MET A 122 -9.83 22.75 5.05
CA MET A 122 -10.52 23.82 5.75
C MET A 122 -9.54 24.73 6.50
N VAL A 123 -8.56 24.13 7.17
CA VAL A 123 -7.51 24.89 7.89
C VAL A 123 -6.68 25.69 6.89
N PHE A 124 -6.30 25.06 5.78
CA PHE A 124 -5.51 25.73 4.74
C PHE A 124 -6.27 26.92 4.14
N LEU A 125 -7.52 26.71 3.73
CA LEU A 125 -8.36 27.77 3.16
C LEU A 125 -8.60 28.88 4.17
N GLY A 126 -8.90 28.52 5.42
CA GLY A 126 -9.09 29.49 6.49
C GLY A 126 -7.84 30.31 6.72
N GLY A 127 -6.67 29.69 6.70
CA GLY A 127 -5.40 30.38 6.83
C GLY A 127 -5.14 31.36 5.70
N VAL A 128 -5.40 30.95 4.45
CA VAL A 128 -5.22 31.80 3.27
C VAL A 128 -6.18 33.00 3.31
N VAL A 129 -7.46 32.72 3.55
CA VAL A 129 -8.48 33.77 3.61
C VAL A 129 -8.21 34.74 4.77
N GLY A 130 -7.88 34.19 5.95
CA GLY A 130 -7.54 35.00 7.12
C GLY A 130 -6.32 35.87 6.88
N GLY A 131 -5.30 35.32 6.24
CA GLY A 131 -4.09 36.07 5.85
C GLY A 131 -4.41 37.19 4.89
N MET A 132 -5.29 36.93 3.92
CA MET A 132 -5.72 37.96 2.96
C MET A 132 -6.47 39.07 3.66
N ILE A 133 -7.36 38.75 4.58
CA ILE A 133 -8.11 39.72 5.35
C ILE A 133 -7.17 40.60 6.17
N VAL A 134 -6.23 39.99 6.88
CA VAL A 134 -5.23 40.72 7.68
C VAL A 134 -4.41 41.63 6.78
N ALA A 135 -3.97 41.13 5.61
CA ALA A 135 -3.20 41.93 4.67
C ALA A 135 -3.97 43.12 4.13
N MET A 136 -5.29 42.98 3.96
CA MET A 136 -6.15 44.07 3.51
C MET A 136 -6.37 45.10 4.60
N TYR A 137 -6.54 44.68 5.83
CA TYR A 137 -6.84 45.60 6.94
C TYR A 137 -5.60 46.26 7.54
N LEU A 138 -4.43 45.65 7.37
CA LEU A 138 -3.19 46.18 7.94
C LEU A 138 -2.88 47.59 7.46
N PRO A 139 -2.96 47.94 6.16
CA PRO A 139 -2.78 49.29 5.70
C PRO A 139 -3.80 50.29 6.30
N ILE A 140 -5.03 49.80 6.49
CA ILE A 140 -6.09 50.63 7.08
C ILE A 140 -5.72 51.00 8.51
N PHE A 141 -5.24 50.04 9.31
CA PHE A 141 -4.80 50.30 10.68
C PHE A 141 -3.59 51.22 10.73
N LYS A 142 -2.66 51.08 9.79
CA LYS A 142 -1.51 51.96 9.70
C LYS A 142 -1.93 53.39 9.38
N LEU A 143 -2.89 53.56 8.48
CA LEU A 143 -3.43 54.84 8.14
C LEU A 143 -4.09 55.50 9.35
N ALA A 144 -4.89 54.73 10.10
CA ALA A 144 -5.53 55.23 11.31
C ALA A 144 -4.50 55.63 12.35
N SER A 145 -3.42 54.92 12.49
CA SER A 145 -2.32 55.24 13.41
C SER A 145 -1.58 56.51 13.00
N VAL A 146 -1.40 56.74 11.71
CA VAL A 146 -0.73 57.97 11.20
C VAL A 146 -1.66 59.19 11.30
N VAL A 147 -2.94 59.03 11.02
CA VAL A 147 -3.92 60.09 11.06
C VAL A 147 -4.29 60.44 12.49
N GLY A 148 -4.40 59.44 13.35
CA GLY A 148 -4.71 59.61 14.74
C GLY A 148 -3.51 59.94 15.58
#